data_d18bc3117ca72d4b7382daa3bc895504
#
_entry.id   d18bc3117ca72d4b7382daa3bc895504
#
_cell.length_a   1.000
_cell.length_b   1.000
_cell.length_c   1.000
_cell.angle_alpha   90.00
_cell.angle_beta   90.00
_cell.angle_gamma   90.00
#
_symmetry.space_group_name_H-M   'P 1'
#
loop_
_entity.id
_entity.type
_entity.pdbx_description
1 polymer ?
#
loop_
_entity_poly.entity_id
_entity_poly.type
_entity_poly.pdbx_seq_one_letter_code
_entity_poly.pdbx_strand_id
1 'polypeptide(L)'
;MPLRLDSRSPDFEGRFRGFLTTKREAAQDVEDAVRTIIADVIARGDDALIELTRKLDRLDLSKFGLRVSPAEIDASEKACDQAALDALALARDRIEAYHQNQKPTDARYTDAVGVELGAKWTAIEAVGLYVPGGTAAYPSSVLMNAVPAKVAGCERLVMVVPSPDSKLAPLVLAAAKLAGVDEVYRVGGAQAVAALAYGTQTIAPVAKIVGPGNAYVAAAKRLVFGKVGIDMIAGPSEVLILADKTGNADWIAADLLAQAEHDASAQSILITDDADLADAVTRSVDSQLNGLPRADVAGASWRDFGAIILVPKLSDALPLADRIAPEHLEIVATEADALAARARNAGAIFIGAHTPEAIGDYVGGSNHVLPTARSARFSSGLGVLDFMKRTSILKCGPEQLRVLGPAAIALGEAEGLTAHARSVSIRLNLS
;
A
#
# COMPACT_ATOMS: atom_id res chain seq x y z
N MET A 1 26.28 0.53 -13.81
CA MET A 1 26.76 0.63 -12.41
C MET A 1 25.85 1.60 -11.68
N PRO A 2 25.52 1.36 -10.41
CA PRO A 2 24.65 2.24 -9.63
C PRO A 2 25.29 3.61 -9.40
N LEU A 3 24.49 4.59 -9.03
CA LEU A 3 24.98 5.91 -8.64
C LEU A 3 25.82 5.80 -7.36
N ARG A 4 27.03 6.35 -7.36
CA ARG A 4 27.87 6.44 -6.15
C ARG A 4 27.98 7.88 -5.67
N LEU A 5 27.67 8.08 -4.38
CA LEU A 5 27.74 9.36 -3.70
C LEU A 5 28.58 9.25 -2.42
N ASP A 6 29.27 10.32 -2.07
CA ASP A 6 29.94 10.45 -0.78
C ASP A 6 29.46 11.76 -0.13
N SER A 7 28.87 11.66 1.06
CA SER A 7 28.29 12.81 1.76
C SER A 7 29.33 13.87 2.15
N ARG A 8 30.62 13.55 2.09
CA ARG A 8 31.73 14.48 2.31
C ARG A 8 32.09 15.31 1.08
N SER A 9 31.60 14.93 -0.10
CA SER A 9 31.92 15.63 -1.36
C SER A 9 31.22 16.99 -1.41
N PRO A 10 31.87 18.05 -1.90
CA PRO A 10 31.27 19.38 -1.97
C PRO A 10 30.02 19.47 -2.85
N ASP A 11 29.88 18.59 -3.83
CA ASP A 11 28.75 18.50 -4.78
C ASP A 11 27.64 17.53 -4.31
N PHE A 12 27.81 16.90 -3.14
CA PHE A 12 26.90 15.86 -2.64
C PHE A 12 25.45 16.33 -2.62
N GLU A 13 25.16 17.47 -2.00
CA GLU A 13 23.78 17.94 -1.83
C GLU A 13 23.08 18.17 -3.18
N GLY A 14 23.80 18.70 -4.16
CA GLY A 14 23.27 18.89 -5.51
C GLY A 14 22.95 17.57 -6.21
N ARG A 15 23.88 16.62 -6.16
CA ARG A 15 23.71 15.28 -6.75
C ARG A 15 22.64 14.45 -6.03
N PHE A 16 22.60 14.51 -4.70
CA PHE A 16 21.59 13.82 -3.91
C PHE A 16 20.18 14.38 -4.16
N ARG A 17 20.05 15.70 -4.30
CA ARG A 17 18.77 16.31 -4.69
C ARG A 17 18.35 15.89 -6.09
N GLY A 18 19.27 15.82 -7.06
CA GLY A 18 19.05 15.28 -8.38
C GLY A 18 18.53 13.83 -8.32
N PHE A 19 19.17 12.98 -7.54
CA PHE A 19 18.75 11.60 -7.30
C PHE A 19 17.33 11.51 -6.73
N LEU A 20 16.99 12.32 -5.73
CA LEU A 20 15.65 12.34 -5.13
C LEU A 20 14.54 12.81 -6.10
N THR A 21 14.89 13.57 -7.14
CA THR A 21 13.95 14.10 -8.12
C THR A 21 13.88 13.31 -9.42
N THR A 22 14.66 12.24 -9.53
CA THR A 22 14.61 11.33 -10.68
C THR A 22 13.19 10.76 -10.79
N LYS A 23 12.50 11.09 -11.89
CA LYS A 23 11.15 10.58 -12.15
C LYS A 23 11.23 9.13 -12.56
N ARG A 24 10.48 8.29 -11.88
CA ARG A 24 10.30 6.87 -12.18
C ARG A 24 8.86 6.58 -12.64
N GLU A 25 8.04 7.62 -12.83
CA GLU A 25 6.62 7.53 -13.15
C GLU A 25 6.37 7.63 -14.66
N ALA A 26 5.25 7.03 -15.09
CA ALA A 26 4.77 7.05 -16.46
C ALA A 26 4.25 8.43 -16.89
N ALA A 27 4.26 8.68 -18.20
CA ALA A 27 3.90 9.94 -18.82
C ALA A 27 2.40 10.29 -18.71
N GLN A 28 2.07 11.56 -18.94
CA GLN A 28 0.72 12.16 -18.92
C GLN A 28 -0.30 11.45 -19.84
N ASP A 29 0.17 10.79 -20.89
CA ASP A 29 -0.67 10.05 -21.85
C ASP A 29 -1.53 8.94 -21.24
N VAL A 30 -1.12 8.39 -20.08
CA VAL A 30 -1.89 7.35 -19.38
C VAL A 30 -3.19 7.89 -18.80
N GLU A 31 -3.21 9.14 -18.32
CA GLU A 31 -4.38 9.69 -17.63
C GLU A 31 -5.56 9.90 -18.59
N ASP A 32 -5.32 10.40 -19.81
CA ASP A 32 -6.37 10.60 -20.81
C ASP A 32 -6.96 9.26 -21.30
N ALA A 33 -6.11 8.26 -21.51
CA ALA A 33 -6.57 6.92 -21.83
C ALA A 33 -7.44 6.33 -20.71
N VAL A 34 -7.04 6.53 -19.45
CA VAL A 34 -7.79 6.06 -18.29
C VAL A 34 -9.12 6.79 -18.13
N ARG A 35 -9.18 8.11 -18.35
CA ARG A 35 -10.44 8.88 -18.37
C ARG A 35 -11.44 8.31 -19.38
N THR A 36 -10.94 7.98 -20.58
CA THR A 36 -11.75 7.36 -21.64
C THR A 36 -12.29 6.00 -21.21
N ILE A 37 -11.44 5.15 -20.60
CA ILE A 37 -11.86 3.84 -20.09
C ILE A 37 -12.92 3.98 -18.99
N ILE A 38 -12.71 4.88 -18.03
CA ILE A 38 -13.68 5.12 -16.94
C ILE A 38 -15.04 5.57 -17.50
N ALA A 39 -15.04 6.53 -18.44
CA ALA A 39 -16.26 7.01 -19.07
C ALA A 39 -17.01 5.90 -19.82
N ASP A 40 -16.27 5.03 -20.49
CA ASP A 40 -16.83 3.90 -21.21
C ASP A 40 -17.49 2.87 -20.26
N VAL A 41 -16.84 2.53 -19.15
CA VAL A 41 -17.41 1.63 -18.14
C VAL A 41 -18.66 2.23 -17.50
N ILE A 42 -18.66 3.55 -17.20
CA ILE A 42 -19.85 4.22 -16.66
C ILE A 42 -21.01 4.15 -17.65
N ALA A 43 -20.75 4.32 -18.94
CA ALA A 43 -21.79 4.36 -19.97
C ALA A 43 -22.35 2.98 -20.34
N ARG A 44 -21.48 1.94 -20.43
CA ARG A 44 -21.84 0.63 -20.99
C ARG A 44 -21.78 -0.53 -19.99
N GLY A 45 -21.19 -0.32 -18.79
CA GLY A 45 -21.11 -1.35 -17.75
C GLY A 45 -20.38 -2.61 -18.20
N ASP A 46 -21.03 -3.77 -18.04
CA ASP A 46 -20.45 -5.08 -18.38
C ASP A 46 -20.01 -5.19 -19.84
N ASP A 47 -20.69 -4.56 -20.78
CA ASP A 47 -20.31 -4.60 -22.20
C ASP A 47 -18.93 -3.95 -22.41
N ALA A 48 -18.63 -2.86 -21.72
CA ALA A 48 -17.31 -2.23 -21.75
C ALA A 48 -16.25 -3.15 -21.14
N LEU A 49 -16.55 -3.82 -20.02
CA LEU A 49 -15.63 -4.77 -19.39
C LEU A 49 -15.29 -5.93 -20.30
N ILE A 50 -16.30 -6.51 -20.96
CA ILE A 50 -16.13 -7.64 -21.90
C ILE A 50 -15.24 -7.24 -23.08
N GLU A 51 -15.49 -6.07 -23.67
CA GLU A 51 -14.74 -5.58 -24.82
C GLU A 51 -13.29 -5.26 -24.45
N LEU A 52 -13.09 -4.50 -23.35
CA LEU A 52 -11.76 -4.10 -22.90
C LEU A 52 -10.93 -5.31 -22.45
N THR A 53 -11.51 -6.28 -21.74
CA THR A 53 -10.82 -7.50 -21.33
C THR A 53 -10.44 -8.36 -22.53
N ARG A 54 -11.31 -8.46 -23.55
CA ARG A 54 -10.97 -9.16 -24.81
C ARG A 54 -9.79 -8.50 -25.50
N LYS A 55 -9.76 -7.17 -25.53
CA LYS A 55 -8.69 -6.40 -26.18
C LYS A 55 -7.37 -6.44 -25.43
N LEU A 56 -7.39 -6.29 -24.10
CA LEU A 56 -6.20 -6.10 -23.28
C LEU A 56 -5.65 -7.41 -22.72
N ASP A 57 -6.53 -8.31 -22.28
CA ASP A 57 -6.18 -9.58 -21.65
C ASP A 57 -6.36 -10.79 -22.59
N ARG A 58 -6.83 -10.57 -23.82
CA ARG A 58 -7.14 -11.65 -24.80
C ARG A 58 -8.10 -12.70 -24.25
N LEU A 59 -8.98 -12.31 -23.31
CA LEU A 59 -9.94 -13.17 -22.66
C LEU A 59 -11.38 -12.83 -23.13
N ASP A 60 -12.10 -13.84 -23.64
CA ASP A 60 -13.50 -13.71 -24.02
C ASP A 60 -14.43 -14.03 -22.84
N LEU A 61 -14.80 -13.00 -22.09
CA LEU A 61 -15.66 -13.12 -20.92
C LEU A 61 -17.08 -13.60 -21.24
N SER A 62 -17.52 -13.52 -22.51
CA SER A 62 -18.82 -14.10 -22.91
C SER A 62 -18.84 -15.62 -22.78
N LYS A 63 -17.67 -16.28 -22.82
CA LYS A 63 -17.51 -17.73 -22.66
C LYS A 63 -17.22 -18.15 -21.21
N PHE A 64 -16.45 -17.35 -20.47
CA PHE A 64 -15.99 -17.68 -19.13
C PHE A 64 -16.78 -17.02 -18.02
N GLY A 65 -17.56 -15.97 -18.33
CA GLY A 65 -18.19 -15.11 -17.35
C GLY A 65 -17.22 -14.17 -16.63
N LEU A 66 -17.72 -13.05 -16.12
CA LEU A 66 -16.96 -12.11 -15.31
C LEU A 66 -16.58 -12.70 -13.95
N ARG A 67 -17.55 -13.32 -13.28
CA ARG A 67 -17.38 -13.87 -11.93
C ARG A 67 -16.73 -15.25 -11.96
N VAL A 68 -15.75 -15.47 -11.09
CA VAL A 68 -15.20 -16.79 -10.79
C VAL A 68 -16.20 -17.52 -9.90
N SER A 69 -16.59 -18.72 -10.28
CA SER A 69 -17.54 -19.51 -9.50
C SER A 69 -16.88 -20.15 -8.27
N PRO A 70 -17.65 -20.44 -7.19
CA PRO A 70 -17.14 -21.20 -6.05
C PRO A 70 -16.50 -22.54 -6.44
N ALA A 71 -17.09 -23.23 -7.42
CA ALA A 71 -16.57 -24.51 -7.92
C ALA A 71 -15.18 -24.37 -8.57
N GLU A 72 -14.92 -23.27 -9.28
CA GLU A 72 -13.59 -22.98 -9.84
C GLU A 72 -12.57 -22.65 -8.75
N ILE A 73 -12.98 -21.94 -7.69
CA ILE A 73 -12.13 -21.65 -6.54
C ILE A 73 -11.75 -22.96 -5.82
N ASP A 74 -12.73 -23.86 -5.60
CA ASP A 74 -12.48 -25.16 -4.96
C ASP A 74 -11.60 -26.09 -5.82
N ALA A 75 -11.76 -26.05 -7.14
CA ALA A 75 -10.92 -26.79 -8.07
C ALA A 75 -9.48 -26.26 -8.06
N SER A 76 -9.31 -24.95 -7.97
CA SER A 76 -8.00 -24.30 -7.94
C SER A 76 -7.21 -24.66 -6.68
N GLU A 77 -7.84 -24.70 -5.51
CA GLU A 77 -7.21 -25.13 -4.26
C GLU A 77 -6.66 -26.56 -4.37
N LYS A 78 -7.45 -27.48 -4.95
CA LYS A 78 -7.03 -28.87 -5.15
C LYS A 78 -5.87 -29.03 -6.15
N ALA A 79 -5.64 -28.03 -7.00
CA ALA A 79 -4.55 -28.01 -7.98
C ALA A 79 -3.26 -27.42 -7.42
N CYS A 80 -3.26 -26.88 -6.20
CA CYS A 80 -2.09 -26.29 -5.56
C CYS A 80 -1.24 -27.35 -4.85
N ASP A 81 0.07 -27.09 -4.79
CA ASP A 81 0.98 -27.85 -3.95
C ASP A 81 0.68 -27.62 -2.47
N GLN A 82 0.71 -28.70 -1.66
CA GLN A 82 0.37 -28.65 -0.25
C GLN A 82 1.32 -27.73 0.54
N ALA A 83 2.62 -27.76 0.22
CA ALA A 83 3.59 -26.89 0.89
C ALA A 83 3.28 -25.40 0.67
N ALA A 84 2.81 -25.03 -0.54
CA ALA A 84 2.38 -23.67 -0.82
C ALA A 84 1.10 -23.28 -0.08
N LEU A 85 0.15 -24.20 0.07
CA LEU A 85 -1.07 -23.98 0.87
C LEU A 85 -0.75 -23.83 2.37
N ASP A 86 0.15 -24.65 2.89
CA ASP A 86 0.61 -24.56 4.29
C ASP A 86 1.33 -23.23 4.55
N ALA A 87 2.16 -22.78 3.60
CA ALA A 87 2.82 -21.47 3.67
C ALA A 87 1.81 -20.30 3.64
N LEU A 88 0.77 -20.37 2.80
CA LEU A 88 -0.30 -19.39 2.80
C LEU A 88 -1.08 -19.37 4.11
N ALA A 89 -1.37 -20.53 4.69
CA ALA A 89 -2.05 -20.63 5.98
C ALA A 89 -1.21 -19.97 7.08
N LEU A 90 0.09 -20.27 7.14
CA LEU A 90 1.01 -19.62 8.06
C LEU A 90 1.04 -18.12 7.88
N ALA A 91 1.15 -17.63 6.62
CA ALA A 91 1.15 -16.22 6.30
C ALA A 91 -0.15 -15.54 6.78
N ARG A 92 -1.32 -16.12 6.45
CA ARG A 92 -2.63 -15.62 6.88
C ARG A 92 -2.70 -15.48 8.40
N ASP A 93 -2.31 -16.50 9.15
CA ASP A 93 -2.39 -16.50 10.61
C ASP A 93 -1.50 -15.43 11.24
N ARG A 94 -0.30 -15.24 10.69
CA ARG A 94 0.63 -14.22 11.16
C ARG A 94 0.16 -12.80 10.83
N ILE A 95 -0.37 -12.58 9.62
CA ILE A 95 -0.95 -11.30 9.19
C ILE A 95 -2.16 -10.97 10.06
N GLU A 96 -3.03 -11.95 10.32
CA GLU A 96 -4.19 -11.75 11.17
C GLU A 96 -3.78 -11.38 12.60
N ALA A 97 -2.87 -12.13 13.21
CA ALA A 97 -2.39 -11.87 14.57
C ALA A 97 -1.76 -10.47 14.71
N TYR A 98 -0.98 -10.03 13.73
CA TYR A 98 -0.40 -8.69 13.72
C TYR A 98 -1.48 -7.61 13.66
N HIS A 99 -2.43 -7.75 12.75
CA HIS A 99 -3.47 -6.76 12.51
C HIS A 99 -4.53 -6.71 13.61
N GLN A 100 -4.78 -7.81 14.33
CA GLN A 100 -5.67 -7.79 15.51
C GLN A 100 -5.21 -6.79 16.56
N ASN A 101 -3.90 -6.58 16.73
CA ASN A 101 -3.36 -5.59 17.65
C ASN A 101 -3.55 -4.13 17.22
N GLN A 102 -3.94 -3.89 15.96
CA GLN A 102 -4.21 -2.55 15.43
C GLN A 102 -5.67 -2.13 15.59
N LYS A 103 -6.56 -3.06 15.97
CA LYS A 103 -8.00 -2.79 16.04
C LYS A 103 -8.31 -1.79 17.15
N PRO A 104 -8.87 -0.62 16.83
CA PRO A 104 -9.18 0.40 17.83
C PRO A 104 -10.43 0.02 18.62
N THR A 105 -10.55 0.58 19.81
CA THR A 105 -11.74 0.47 20.65
C THR A 105 -12.52 1.77 20.65
N ASP A 106 -13.85 1.67 20.82
CA ASP A 106 -14.69 2.83 21.07
C ASP A 106 -14.29 3.49 22.40
N ALA A 107 -14.33 4.81 22.43
CA ALA A 107 -13.99 5.57 23.62
C ALA A 107 -15.14 6.53 23.97
N ARG A 108 -15.43 6.66 25.26
CA ARG A 108 -16.30 7.69 25.81
C ARG A 108 -15.74 8.21 27.13
N TYR A 109 -15.80 9.50 27.31
CA TYR A 109 -15.40 10.18 28.55
C TYR A 109 -16.21 11.44 28.74
N THR A 110 -16.28 11.90 29.97
CA THR A 110 -16.92 13.18 30.32
C THR A 110 -15.85 14.21 30.64
N ASP A 111 -15.91 15.38 30.01
CA ASP A 111 -14.96 16.46 30.25
C ASP A 111 -15.25 17.24 31.53
N ALA A 112 -14.42 18.25 31.84
CA ALA A 112 -14.55 19.07 33.06
C ALA A 112 -15.84 19.89 33.12
N VAL A 113 -16.50 20.13 31.96
CA VAL A 113 -17.78 20.84 31.88
C VAL A 113 -18.98 19.88 32.04
N GLY A 114 -18.71 18.57 31.96
CA GLY A 114 -19.73 17.54 32.02
C GLY A 114 -20.26 17.10 30.64
N VAL A 115 -19.60 17.50 29.55
CA VAL A 115 -19.95 17.05 28.20
C VAL A 115 -19.46 15.63 28.01
N GLU A 116 -20.30 14.72 27.52
CA GLU A 116 -19.91 13.39 27.10
C GLU A 116 -19.32 13.47 25.67
N LEU A 117 -18.07 13.14 25.57
CA LEU A 117 -17.31 13.08 24.32
C LEU A 117 -16.88 11.63 23.99
N GLY A 118 -16.72 11.33 22.73
CA GLY A 118 -16.29 9.99 22.36
C GLY A 118 -16.01 9.81 20.89
N ALA A 119 -15.61 8.60 20.57
CA ALA A 119 -15.43 8.12 19.20
C ALA A 119 -15.98 6.70 19.07
N LYS A 120 -16.69 6.46 17.98
CA LYS A 120 -17.15 5.14 17.56
C LYS A 120 -16.44 4.74 16.28
N TRP A 121 -15.92 3.51 16.26
CA TRP A 121 -15.30 2.92 15.08
C TRP A 121 -16.26 1.96 14.38
N THR A 122 -16.35 2.06 13.06
CA THR A 122 -17.18 1.19 12.24
C THR A 122 -16.39 0.75 11.00
N ALA A 123 -16.47 -0.52 10.66
CA ALA A 123 -15.87 -1.02 9.43
C ALA A 123 -16.48 -0.35 8.19
N ILE A 124 -15.70 -0.30 7.12
CA ILE A 124 -16.19 0.01 5.77
C ILE A 124 -17.02 -1.19 5.29
N GLU A 125 -18.20 -0.94 4.75
CA GLU A 125 -19.17 -1.96 4.38
C GLU A 125 -18.66 -2.90 3.27
N ALA A 126 -18.12 -2.32 2.19
CA ALA A 126 -17.64 -3.08 1.05
C ALA A 126 -16.29 -2.55 0.56
N VAL A 127 -15.35 -3.45 0.31
CA VAL A 127 -13.98 -3.13 -0.13
C VAL A 127 -13.63 -3.90 -1.40
N GLY A 128 -13.13 -3.19 -2.40
CA GLY A 128 -12.54 -3.75 -3.61
C GLY A 128 -11.05 -4.01 -3.44
N LEU A 129 -10.63 -5.24 -3.73
CA LEU A 129 -9.24 -5.66 -3.68
C LEU A 129 -8.71 -5.77 -5.12
N TYR A 130 -7.81 -4.90 -5.51
CA TYR A 130 -7.11 -5.05 -6.78
C TYR A 130 -5.89 -5.95 -6.58
N VAL A 131 -5.89 -7.11 -7.21
CA VAL A 131 -4.76 -8.04 -7.17
C VAL A 131 -4.07 -8.02 -8.54
N PRO A 132 -2.77 -7.69 -8.59
CA PRO A 132 -2.04 -7.74 -9.85
C PRO A 132 -2.03 -9.14 -10.44
N GLY A 133 -1.93 -9.23 -11.75
CA GLY A 133 -1.80 -10.47 -12.51
C GLY A 133 -0.97 -10.23 -13.75
N GLY A 134 -0.71 -11.27 -14.52
CA GLY A 134 0.07 -11.21 -15.76
C GLY A 134 1.32 -12.08 -15.68
N THR A 135 2.52 -11.52 -15.59
CA THR A 135 3.78 -12.27 -15.60
C THR A 135 4.08 -13.01 -14.30
N ALA A 136 3.48 -12.60 -13.18
CA ALA A 136 3.62 -13.26 -11.88
C ALA A 136 2.27 -13.40 -11.19
N ALA A 137 2.15 -14.39 -10.29
CA ALA A 137 1.02 -14.56 -9.40
C ALA A 137 1.36 -13.95 -8.04
N TYR A 138 0.39 -13.23 -7.45
CA TYR A 138 0.58 -12.53 -6.18
C TYR A 138 -0.43 -13.00 -5.11
N PRO A 139 -0.35 -14.24 -4.64
CA PRO A 139 -1.23 -14.75 -3.58
C PRO A 139 -1.01 -14.00 -2.26
N SER A 140 0.22 -13.55 -1.97
CA SER A 140 0.54 -12.71 -0.83
C SER A 140 -0.24 -11.40 -0.83
N SER A 141 -0.37 -10.72 -1.98
CA SER A 141 -1.16 -9.50 -2.10
C SER A 141 -2.65 -9.72 -1.80
N VAL A 142 -3.18 -10.92 -2.07
CA VAL A 142 -4.55 -11.26 -1.65
C VAL A 142 -4.66 -11.23 -0.13
N LEU A 143 -3.74 -11.92 0.58
CA LEU A 143 -3.74 -11.98 2.04
C LEU A 143 -3.53 -10.60 2.66
N MET A 144 -2.55 -9.83 2.15
CA MET A 144 -2.18 -8.51 2.67
C MET A 144 -3.29 -7.47 2.53
N ASN A 145 -4.18 -7.63 1.56
CA ASN A 145 -5.35 -6.75 1.39
C ASN A 145 -6.59 -7.29 2.12
N ALA A 146 -6.87 -8.60 2.02
CA ALA A 146 -8.11 -9.17 2.52
C ALA A 146 -8.10 -9.38 4.04
N VAL A 147 -6.99 -9.86 4.62
CA VAL A 147 -6.95 -10.22 6.05
C VAL A 147 -7.15 -8.99 6.93
N PRO A 148 -6.45 -7.84 6.77
CA PRO A 148 -6.72 -6.66 7.60
C PRO A 148 -8.14 -6.11 7.40
N ALA A 149 -8.74 -6.24 6.21
CA ALA A 149 -10.13 -5.87 5.98
C ALA A 149 -11.11 -6.76 6.77
N LYS A 150 -10.87 -8.08 6.80
CA LYS A 150 -11.67 -9.00 7.64
C LYS A 150 -11.46 -8.76 9.13
N VAL A 151 -10.24 -8.47 9.58
CA VAL A 151 -9.96 -8.07 10.97
C VAL A 151 -10.71 -6.80 11.35
N ALA A 152 -10.77 -5.81 10.45
CA ALA A 152 -11.56 -4.59 10.65
C ALA A 152 -13.07 -4.87 10.77
N GLY A 153 -13.55 -5.97 10.21
CA GLY A 153 -14.96 -6.36 10.19
C GLY A 153 -15.70 -5.95 8.91
N CYS A 154 -15.00 -5.77 7.78
CA CYS A 154 -15.64 -5.51 6.50
C CYS A 154 -16.52 -6.70 6.08
N GLU A 155 -17.78 -6.42 5.77
CA GLU A 155 -18.78 -7.46 5.47
C GLU A 155 -18.61 -8.04 4.07
N ARG A 156 -18.22 -7.22 3.08
CA ARG A 156 -18.12 -7.61 1.68
C ARG A 156 -16.75 -7.26 1.10
N LEU A 157 -16.01 -8.29 0.66
CA LEU A 157 -14.72 -8.17 -0.04
C LEU A 157 -14.86 -8.63 -1.48
N VAL A 158 -14.56 -7.73 -2.42
CA VAL A 158 -14.68 -7.96 -3.87
C VAL A 158 -13.29 -7.92 -4.48
N MET A 159 -12.78 -9.04 -4.96
CA MET A 159 -11.49 -9.12 -5.61
C MET A 159 -11.63 -9.00 -7.13
N VAL A 160 -10.81 -8.17 -7.75
CA VAL A 160 -10.61 -8.13 -9.20
C VAL A 160 -9.18 -8.54 -9.52
N VAL A 161 -9.02 -9.40 -10.52
CA VAL A 161 -7.72 -9.92 -10.94
C VAL A 161 -7.69 -10.10 -12.45
N PRO A 162 -6.72 -9.54 -13.18
CA PRO A 162 -6.57 -9.76 -14.62
C PRO A 162 -6.24 -11.22 -14.90
N SER A 163 -6.75 -11.74 -16.00
CA SER A 163 -6.63 -13.15 -16.38
C SER A 163 -6.21 -13.29 -17.85
N PRO A 164 -5.02 -12.79 -18.22
CA PRO A 164 -4.57 -12.85 -19.59
C PRO A 164 -4.53 -14.30 -20.10
N ASP A 165 -4.97 -14.49 -21.35
CA ASP A 165 -5.08 -15.80 -22.00
C ASP A 165 -5.90 -16.84 -21.19
N SER A 166 -6.89 -16.39 -20.42
CA SER A 166 -7.75 -17.22 -19.56
C SER A 166 -7.03 -17.91 -18.40
N LYS A 167 -5.82 -17.43 -18.05
CA LYS A 167 -5.01 -18.03 -16.98
C LYS A 167 -5.21 -17.27 -15.67
N LEU A 168 -5.85 -17.93 -14.71
CA LEU A 168 -5.85 -17.54 -13.30
C LEU A 168 -4.92 -18.47 -12.54
N ALA A 169 -3.99 -17.90 -11.77
CA ALA A 169 -3.10 -18.69 -10.94
C ALA A 169 -3.90 -19.40 -9.83
N PRO A 170 -3.86 -20.73 -9.73
CA PRO A 170 -4.64 -21.46 -8.72
C PRO A 170 -4.38 -20.98 -7.30
N LEU A 171 -3.13 -20.66 -6.96
CA LEU A 171 -2.73 -20.22 -5.64
C LEU A 171 -3.34 -18.83 -5.26
N VAL A 172 -3.63 -17.96 -6.24
CA VAL A 172 -4.33 -16.68 -6.01
C VAL A 172 -5.78 -16.92 -5.59
N LEU A 173 -6.46 -17.89 -6.23
CA LEU A 173 -7.83 -18.25 -5.87
C LEU A 173 -7.88 -18.99 -4.52
N ALA A 174 -6.91 -19.85 -4.24
CA ALA A 174 -6.79 -20.50 -2.93
C ALA A 174 -6.56 -19.47 -1.82
N ALA A 175 -5.71 -18.45 -2.04
CA ALA A 175 -5.52 -17.35 -1.11
C ALA A 175 -6.80 -16.53 -0.91
N ALA A 176 -7.57 -16.25 -1.96
CA ALA A 176 -8.85 -15.55 -1.86
C ALA A 176 -9.86 -16.33 -0.99
N LYS A 177 -9.96 -17.65 -1.18
CA LYS A 177 -10.78 -18.52 -0.35
C LYS A 177 -10.31 -18.50 1.10
N LEU A 178 -9.01 -18.70 1.34
CA LEU A 178 -8.41 -18.71 2.67
C LEU A 178 -8.62 -17.41 3.43
N ALA A 179 -8.55 -16.27 2.75
CA ALA A 179 -8.75 -14.94 3.32
C ALA A 179 -10.23 -14.53 3.44
N GLY A 180 -11.16 -15.37 2.98
CA GLY A 180 -12.61 -15.11 3.07
C GLY A 180 -13.08 -14.00 2.12
N VAL A 181 -12.53 -13.92 0.91
CA VAL A 181 -13.03 -13.03 -0.15
C VAL A 181 -14.39 -13.52 -0.63
N ASP A 182 -15.37 -12.61 -0.73
CA ASP A 182 -16.77 -12.99 -1.01
C ASP A 182 -17.05 -13.09 -2.52
N GLU A 183 -16.36 -12.28 -3.33
CA GLU A 183 -16.56 -12.23 -4.77
C GLU A 183 -15.21 -12.07 -5.49
N VAL A 184 -15.02 -12.82 -6.57
CA VAL A 184 -13.83 -12.75 -7.43
C VAL A 184 -14.24 -12.53 -8.87
N TYR A 185 -13.64 -11.53 -9.54
CA TYR A 185 -13.93 -11.17 -10.92
C TYR A 185 -12.68 -11.16 -11.80
N ARG A 186 -12.81 -11.73 -13.02
CA ARG A 186 -11.76 -11.81 -14.04
C ARG A 186 -11.64 -10.51 -14.82
N VAL A 187 -11.26 -9.46 -14.17
CA VAL A 187 -11.07 -8.15 -14.80
C VAL A 187 -9.91 -7.42 -14.16
N GLY A 188 -9.08 -6.79 -14.97
CA GLY A 188 -7.93 -6.02 -14.52
C GLY A 188 -7.93 -4.59 -15.08
N GLY A 189 -6.83 -3.87 -14.88
CA GLY A 189 -6.64 -2.54 -15.44
C GLY A 189 -7.55 -1.45 -14.89
N ALA A 190 -7.60 -0.32 -15.58
CA ALA A 190 -8.42 0.84 -15.22
C ALA A 190 -9.93 0.53 -15.23
N GLN A 191 -10.37 -0.36 -16.12
CA GLN A 191 -11.78 -0.77 -16.22
C GLN A 191 -12.24 -1.54 -14.98
N ALA A 192 -11.37 -2.32 -14.32
CA ALA A 192 -11.68 -3.00 -13.06
C ALA A 192 -11.89 -1.99 -11.93
N VAL A 193 -11.01 -0.98 -11.84
CA VAL A 193 -11.12 0.11 -10.87
C VAL A 193 -12.41 0.91 -11.09
N ALA A 194 -12.75 1.21 -12.36
CA ALA A 194 -14.01 1.88 -12.70
C ALA A 194 -15.24 1.06 -12.30
N ALA A 195 -15.23 -0.26 -12.57
CA ALA A 195 -16.31 -1.16 -12.18
C ALA A 195 -16.51 -1.22 -10.66
N LEU A 196 -15.42 -1.29 -9.89
CA LEU A 196 -15.49 -1.25 -8.43
C LEU A 196 -16.01 0.09 -7.90
N ALA A 197 -15.69 1.21 -8.55
CA ALA A 197 -16.08 2.55 -8.10
C ALA A 197 -17.53 2.91 -8.45
N TYR A 198 -17.97 2.57 -9.65
CA TYR A 198 -19.26 3.01 -10.19
C TYR A 198 -20.31 1.89 -10.23
N GLY A 199 -19.87 0.64 -10.16
CA GLY A 199 -20.72 -0.51 -10.36
C GLY A 199 -20.98 -0.81 -11.84
N THR A 200 -21.44 -2.02 -12.13
CA THR A 200 -21.94 -2.49 -13.43
C THR A 200 -23.16 -3.38 -13.19
N GLN A 201 -23.66 -4.02 -14.21
CA GLN A 201 -24.77 -4.97 -14.07
C GLN A 201 -24.40 -6.19 -13.19
N THR A 202 -23.13 -6.62 -13.23
CA THR A 202 -22.64 -7.80 -12.50
C THR A 202 -21.87 -7.42 -11.23
N ILE A 203 -21.14 -6.31 -11.21
CA ILE A 203 -20.28 -5.90 -10.11
C ILE A 203 -20.96 -4.76 -9.35
N ALA A 204 -21.43 -5.01 -8.13
CA ALA A 204 -21.94 -3.95 -7.27
C ALA A 204 -20.77 -3.07 -6.78
N PRO A 205 -20.95 -1.74 -6.69
CA PRO A 205 -19.86 -0.83 -6.28
C PRO A 205 -19.41 -1.07 -4.85
N VAL A 206 -18.20 -0.59 -4.54
CA VAL A 206 -17.59 -0.65 -3.20
C VAL A 206 -17.35 0.74 -2.65
N ALA A 207 -17.09 0.83 -1.34
CA ALA A 207 -16.80 2.10 -0.69
C ALA A 207 -15.30 2.45 -0.64
N LYS A 208 -14.41 1.45 -0.75
CA LYS A 208 -12.95 1.65 -0.81
C LYS A 208 -12.30 0.64 -1.76
N ILE A 209 -11.28 1.06 -2.50
CA ILE A 209 -10.45 0.21 -3.36
C ILE A 209 -9.03 0.20 -2.83
N VAL A 210 -8.47 -0.98 -2.59
CA VAL A 210 -7.10 -1.18 -2.11
C VAL A 210 -6.33 -2.13 -3.03
N GLY A 211 -5.02 -2.10 -2.91
CA GLY A 211 -4.12 -2.98 -3.64
C GLY A 211 -3.29 -2.25 -4.71
N PRO A 212 -2.06 -2.75 -4.96
CA PRO A 212 -1.13 -2.19 -5.94
C PRO A 212 -1.55 -2.55 -7.37
N GLY A 213 -1.08 -1.77 -8.33
CA GLY A 213 -1.27 -2.04 -9.74
C GLY A 213 -0.33 -1.21 -10.61
N ASN A 214 -0.39 -1.42 -11.92
CA ASN A 214 0.43 -0.67 -12.87
C ASN A 214 -0.02 0.80 -12.99
N ALA A 215 0.68 1.59 -13.81
CA ALA A 215 0.41 3.01 -14.02
C ALA A 215 -1.07 3.32 -14.39
N TYR A 216 -1.74 2.45 -15.14
CA TYR A 216 -3.16 2.61 -15.49
C TYR A 216 -4.07 2.45 -14.26
N VAL A 217 -3.75 1.48 -13.38
CA VAL A 217 -4.49 1.25 -12.15
C VAL A 217 -4.26 2.40 -11.16
N ALA A 218 -3.02 2.87 -11.02
CA ALA A 218 -2.67 4.01 -10.19
C ALA A 218 -3.40 5.29 -10.65
N ALA A 219 -3.39 5.57 -11.96
CA ALA A 219 -4.13 6.68 -12.55
C ALA A 219 -5.65 6.54 -12.34
N ALA A 220 -6.20 5.33 -12.53
CA ALA A 220 -7.62 5.08 -12.30
C ALA A 220 -8.02 5.30 -10.84
N LYS A 221 -7.25 4.79 -9.87
CA LYS A 221 -7.47 5.04 -8.44
C LYS A 221 -7.48 6.54 -8.12
N ARG A 222 -6.54 7.31 -8.68
CA ARG A 222 -6.50 8.77 -8.53
C ARG A 222 -7.77 9.45 -9.05
N LEU A 223 -8.25 9.03 -10.24
CA LEU A 223 -9.40 9.65 -10.89
C LEU A 223 -10.74 9.29 -10.24
N VAL A 224 -10.85 8.14 -9.60
CA VAL A 224 -12.08 7.73 -8.89
C VAL A 224 -12.10 8.18 -7.44
N PHE A 225 -10.99 8.71 -6.91
CA PHE A 225 -10.94 9.20 -5.52
C PHE A 225 -11.96 10.34 -5.32
N GLY A 226 -12.72 10.23 -4.24
CA GLY A 226 -13.86 11.12 -3.97
C GLY A 226 -15.21 10.49 -4.33
N LYS A 227 -15.28 9.65 -5.36
CA LYS A 227 -16.41 8.75 -5.61
C LYS A 227 -16.30 7.51 -4.71
N VAL A 228 -15.10 6.99 -4.56
CA VAL A 228 -14.73 5.84 -3.73
C VAL A 228 -13.44 6.18 -2.97
N GLY A 229 -13.25 5.65 -1.77
CA GLY A 229 -11.98 5.74 -1.07
C GLY A 229 -10.90 4.88 -1.74
N ILE A 230 -9.64 5.27 -1.56
CA ILE A 230 -8.50 4.44 -1.97
C ILE A 230 -7.53 4.28 -0.79
N ASP A 231 -6.62 3.31 -0.88
CA ASP A 231 -5.49 3.16 0.04
C ASP A 231 -4.43 4.24 -0.25
N MET A 232 -3.66 4.06 -1.31
CA MET A 232 -2.59 4.96 -1.73
C MET A 232 -2.40 4.93 -3.26
N ILE A 233 -1.58 5.84 -3.78
CA ILE A 233 -1.08 5.81 -5.15
C ILE A 233 0.29 5.17 -5.09
N ALA A 234 0.39 3.91 -5.54
CA ALA A 234 1.65 3.18 -5.57
C ALA A 234 2.51 3.66 -6.76
N GLY A 235 3.77 3.93 -6.47
CA GLY A 235 4.86 4.04 -7.45
C GLY A 235 5.69 2.76 -7.52
N PRO A 236 6.83 2.78 -8.24
CA PRO A 236 7.77 1.68 -8.24
C PRO A 236 8.33 1.40 -6.84
N SER A 237 8.53 0.13 -6.52
CA SER A 237 9.00 -0.32 -5.21
C SER A 237 10.42 0.14 -4.87
N GLU A 238 10.74 0.21 -3.58
CA GLU A 238 11.97 0.82 -3.05
C GLU A 238 12.49 0.05 -1.83
N VAL A 239 13.79 -0.25 -1.81
CA VAL A 239 14.49 -0.67 -0.60
C VAL A 239 15.65 0.27 -0.31
N LEU A 240 15.80 0.64 0.95
CA LEU A 240 16.98 1.34 1.50
C LEU A 240 17.58 0.48 2.60
N ILE A 241 18.84 0.10 2.43
CA ILE A 241 19.61 -0.64 3.44
C ILE A 241 20.61 0.30 4.10
N LEU A 242 20.58 0.40 5.44
CA LEU A 242 21.61 1.02 6.25
C LEU A 242 22.48 -0.08 6.82
N ALA A 243 23.79 -0.08 6.50
CA ALA A 243 24.69 -1.13 6.96
C ALA A 243 26.02 -0.56 7.47
N ASP A 244 26.51 -1.09 8.60
CA ASP A 244 27.89 -0.88 9.06
C ASP A 244 28.80 -2.02 8.61
N LYS A 245 30.09 -1.96 8.97
CA LYS A 245 31.11 -2.98 8.62
C LYS A 245 30.79 -4.41 9.07
N THR A 246 29.79 -4.63 9.93
CA THR A 246 29.41 -5.95 10.42
C THR A 246 28.42 -6.64 9.45
N GLY A 247 27.90 -5.91 8.47
CA GLY A 247 27.00 -6.43 7.45
C GLY A 247 27.67 -7.46 6.55
N ASN A 248 26.93 -8.52 6.21
CA ASN A 248 27.38 -9.50 5.23
C ASN A 248 27.07 -8.98 3.82
N ALA A 249 28.11 -8.77 3.01
CA ALA A 249 27.98 -8.21 1.67
C ALA A 249 27.09 -9.05 0.73
N ASP A 250 27.15 -10.39 0.86
CA ASP A 250 26.36 -11.29 -0.01
C ASP A 250 24.87 -11.25 0.36
N TRP A 251 24.53 -11.11 1.65
CA TRP A 251 23.15 -10.98 2.10
C TRP A 251 22.58 -9.63 1.68
N ILE A 252 23.31 -8.53 1.91
CA ILE A 252 22.89 -7.19 1.48
C ILE A 252 22.69 -7.13 -0.04
N ALA A 253 23.58 -7.77 -0.81
CA ALA A 253 23.44 -7.85 -2.27
C ALA A 253 22.17 -8.62 -2.69
N ALA A 254 21.85 -9.72 -1.98
CA ALA A 254 20.63 -10.49 -2.23
C ALA A 254 19.37 -9.66 -1.95
N ASP A 255 19.34 -8.89 -0.85
CA ASP A 255 18.21 -8.04 -0.49
C ASP A 255 18.03 -6.88 -1.50
N LEU A 256 19.12 -6.21 -1.93
CA LEU A 256 19.07 -5.21 -3.00
C LEU A 256 18.54 -5.77 -4.32
N LEU A 257 18.90 -7.02 -4.64
CA LEU A 257 18.45 -7.71 -5.86
C LEU A 257 17.02 -8.24 -5.74
N ALA A 258 16.57 -8.65 -4.56
CA ALA A 258 15.18 -9.02 -4.30
C ALA A 258 14.23 -7.87 -4.65
N GLN A 259 14.60 -6.63 -4.29
CA GLN A 259 13.83 -5.46 -4.70
C GLN A 259 14.00 -5.14 -6.19
N ALA A 260 15.23 -5.22 -6.72
CA ALA A 260 15.52 -4.85 -8.11
C ALA A 260 14.80 -5.74 -9.13
N GLU A 261 14.53 -7.00 -8.80
CA GLU A 261 13.85 -7.93 -9.72
C GLU A 261 12.34 -7.68 -9.87
N HIS A 262 11.73 -6.85 -9.01
CA HIS A 262 10.30 -6.54 -9.09
C HIS A 262 9.95 -5.81 -10.39
N ASP A 263 10.70 -4.75 -10.72
CA ASP A 263 10.46 -3.93 -11.91
C ASP A 263 11.75 -3.20 -12.32
N ALA A 264 11.92 -2.93 -13.62
CA ALA A 264 13.08 -2.18 -14.12
C ALA A 264 13.19 -0.76 -13.57
N SER A 265 12.09 -0.19 -13.03
CA SER A 265 12.04 1.11 -12.35
C SER A 265 12.11 1.02 -10.82
N ALA A 266 12.23 -0.18 -10.25
CA ALA A 266 12.46 -0.37 -8.82
C ALA A 266 13.77 0.33 -8.36
N GLN A 267 13.87 0.67 -7.09
CA GLN A 267 15.02 1.38 -6.55
C GLN A 267 15.62 0.65 -5.36
N SER A 268 16.90 0.29 -5.48
CA SER A 268 17.67 -0.37 -4.43
C SER A 268 18.83 0.54 -4.00
N ILE A 269 18.86 0.90 -2.71
CA ILE A 269 19.81 1.88 -2.16
C ILE A 269 20.57 1.27 -0.98
N LEU A 270 21.89 1.41 -0.96
CA LEU A 270 22.72 1.14 0.20
C LEU A 270 23.30 2.46 0.74
N ILE A 271 23.18 2.70 2.05
CA ILE A 271 23.94 3.72 2.74
C ILE A 271 24.83 3.03 3.79
N THR A 272 26.11 3.30 3.75
CA THR A 272 27.09 2.70 4.66
C THR A 272 28.18 3.70 5.07
N ASP A 273 28.79 3.50 6.23
CA ASP A 273 29.96 4.22 6.68
C ASP A 273 31.29 3.47 6.41
N ASP A 274 31.19 2.31 5.73
CA ASP A 274 32.31 1.45 5.38
C ASP A 274 32.50 1.32 3.87
N ALA A 275 33.64 1.82 3.36
CA ALA A 275 33.92 1.80 1.93
C ALA A 275 34.22 0.38 1.41
N ASP A 276 34.85 -0.46 2.23
CA ASP A 276 35.20 -1.83 1.85
C ASP A 276 33.91 -2.68 1.72
N LEU A 277 32.94 -2.47 2.61
CA LEU A 277 31.61 -3.07 2.52
C LEU A 277 30.89 -2.62 1.24
N ALA A 278 30.90 -1.32 0.93
CA ALA A 278 30.29 -0.78 -0.30
C ALA A 278 30.86 -1.43 -1.56
N ASP A 279 32.16 -1.63 -1.60
CA ASP A 279 32.83 -2.29 -2.72
C ASP A 279 32.56 -3.80 -2.77
N ALA A 280 32.50 -4.45 -1.61
CA ALA A 280 32.16 -5.86 -1.50
C ALA A 280 30.72 -6.14 -1.97
N VAL A 281 29.75 -5.30 -1.53
CA VAL A 281 28.34 -5.39 -1.97
C VAL A 281 28.24 -5.19 -3.49
N THR A 282 28.97 -4.21 -4.06
CA THR A 282 28.95 -4.00 -5.52
C THR A 282 29.40 -5.25 -6.28
N ARG A 283 30.52 -5.85 -5.85
CA ARG A 283 31.03 -7.10 -6.47
C ARG A 283 30.05 -8.27 -6.31
N SER A 284 29.41 -8.36 -5.14
CA SER A 284 28.45 -9.42 -4.87
C SER A 284 27.17 -9.27 -5.71
N VAL A 285 26.65 -8.05 -5.87
CA VAL A 285 25.53 -7.78 -6.79
C VAL A 285 25.87 -8.19 -8.22
N ASP A 286 27.04 -7.78 -8.74
CA ASP A 286 27.47 -8.13 -10.09
C ASP A 286 27.61 -9.67 -10.26
N SER A 287 28.06 -10.37 -9.23
CA SER A 287 28.18 -11.83 -9.23
C SER A 287 26.80 -12.52 -9.21
N GLN A 288 25.90 -12.08 -8.32
CA GLN A 288 24.59 -12.71 -8.11
C GLN A 288 23.62 -12.45 -9.27
N LEU A 289 23.70 -11.27 -9.93
CA LEU A 289 22.91 -10.96 -11.12
C LEU A 289 23.01 -12.04 -12.22
N ASN A 290 24.20 -12.62 -12.39
CA ASN A 290 24.43 -13.62 -13.44
C ASN A 290 23.62 -14.92 -13.23
N GLY A 291 23.13 -15.18 -12.01
CA GLY A 291 22.36 -16.37 -11.66
C GLY A 291 20.85 -16.16 -11.61
N LEU A 292 20.35 -14.93 -11.74
CA LEU A 292 18.95 -14.62 -11.59
C LEU A 292 18.15 -14.89 -12.87
N PRO A 293 16.97 -15.54 -12.77
CA PRO A 293 16.07 -15.70 -13.92
C PRO A 293 15.60 -14.36 -14.51
N ARG A 294 15.53 -13.30 -13.70
CA ARG A 294 15.13 -11.94 -14.08
C ARG A 294 16.30 -10.96 -14.13
N ALA A 295 17.51 -11.44 -14.46
CA ALA A 295 18.73 -10.65 -14.49
C ALA A 295 18.62 -9.35 -15.31
N ASP A 296 17.90 -9.37 -16.44
CA ASP A 296 17.71 -8.19 -17.29
C ASP A 296 16.92 -7.09 -16.56
N VAL A 297 15.86 -7.45 -15.82
CA VAL A 297 15.03 -6.53 -15.05
C VAL A 297 15.81 -5.98 -13.87
N ALA A 298 16.38 -6.86 -13.05
CA ALA A 298 17.16 -6.48 -11.87
C ALA A 298 18.40 -5.65 -12.24
N GLY A 299 19.09 -6.04 -13.34
CA GLY A 299 20.25 -5.31 -13.84
C GLY A 299 19.92 -3.92 -14.38
N ALA A 300 18.75 -3.73 -15.03
CA ALA A 300 18.27 -2.43 -15.45
C ALA A 300 17.96 -1.53 -14.24
N SER A 301 17.19 -2.04 -13.29
CA SER A 301 16.84 -1.35 -12.04
C SER A 301 18.10 -0.90 -11.29
N TRP A 302 19.03 -1.82 -11.03
CA TRP A 302 20.27 -1.53 -10.31
C TRP A 302 21.16 -0.50 -11.03
N ARG A 303 21.29 -0.60 -12.36
CA ARG A 303 22.09 0.33 -13.16
C ARG A 303 21.52 1.73 -13.20
N ASP A 304 20.19 1.85 -13.38
CA ASP A 304 19.54 3.11 -13.73
C ASP A 304 18.98 3.83 -12.50
N PHE A 305 18.61 3.11 -11.43
CA PHE A 305 17.99 3.65 -10.22
C PHE A 305 18.68 3.23 -8.92
N GLY A 306 19.62 2.27 -8.96
CA GLY A 306 20.39 1.86 -7.78
C GLY A 306 21.36 2.94 -7.30
N ALA A 307 21.61 2.99 -5.99
CA ALA A 307 22.58 3.93 -5.43
C ALA A 307 23.36 3.32 -4.25
N ILE A 308 24.62 3.74 -4.12
CA ILE A 308 25.47 3.49 -2.95
C ILE A 308 25.94 4.85 -2.42
N ILE A 309 25.66 5.14 -1.15
CA ILE A 309 25.96 6.41 -0.50
C ILE A 309 26.89 6.14 0.68
N LEU A 310 28.07 6.78 0.65
CA LEU A 310 29.02 6.75 1.77
C LEU A 310 28.74 7.92 2.71
N VAL A 311 28.75 7.62 4.01
CA VAL A 311 28.61 8.61 5.10
C VAL A 311 29.79 8.49 6.07
N PRO A 312 30.13 9.54 6.83
CA PRO A 312 31.22 9.47 7.83
C PRO A 312 30.91 8.53 9.00
N LYS A 313 29.63 8.47 9.40
CA LYS A 313 29.10 7.61 10.47
C LYS A 313 27.73 7.14 10.07
N LEU A 314 27.37 5.92 10.40
CA LEU A 314 26.06 5.38 10.03
C LEU A 314 24.88 6.20 10.61
N SER A 315 25.06 6.85 11.77
CA SER A 315 24.04 7.77 12.30
C SER A 315 23.74 8.97 11.39
N ASP A 316 24.68 9.36 10.51
CA ASP A 316 24.51 10.46 9.56
C ASP A 316 23.65 10.02 8.35
N ALA A 317 23.42 8.71 8.21
CA ALA A 317 22.51 8.17 7.20
C ALA A 317 21.03 8.47 7.50
N LEU A 318 20.64 8.62 8.77
CA LEU A 318 19.22 8.79 9.15
C LEU A 318 18.56 10.03 8.52
N PRO A 319 19.17 11.23 8.52
CA PRO A 319 18.59 12.37 7.81
C PRO A 319 18.44 12.14 6.30
N LEU A 320 19.34 11.34 5.69
CA LEU A 320 19.26 10.99 4.28
C LEU A 320 18.12 9.98 4.05
N ALA A 321 18.02 8.95 4.90
CA ALA A 321 16.94 7.97 4.89
C ALA A 321 15.57 8.66 5.03
N ASP A 322 15.42 9.59 5.98
CA ASP A 322 14.18 10.35 6.17
C ASP A 322 13.83 11.23 4.95
N ARG A 323 14.83 11.71 4.20
CA ARG A 323 14.62 12.45 2.94
C ARG A 323 14.28 11.54 1.77
N ILE A 324 14.85 10.33 1.73
CA ILE A 324 14.48 9.29 0.77
C ILE A 324 13.07 8.82 1.08
N ALA A 325 12.74 8.62 2.34
CA ALA A 325 11.48 8.11 2.84
C ALA A 325 11.07 6.81 2.09
N PRO A 326 11.89 5.76 2.21
CA PRO A 326 11.76 4.54 1.41
C PRO A 326 10.50 3.75 1.79
N GLU A 327 10.06 2.90 0.89
CA GLU A 327 9.07 1.87 1.15
C GLU A 327 9.56 0.89 2.22
N HIS A 328 10.72 0.28 1.98
CA HIS A 328 11.38 -0.65 2.90
C HIS A 328 12.69 -0.04 3.42
N LEU A 329 12.85 0.00 4.73
CA LEU A 329 14.09 0.40 5.40
C LEU A 329 14.67 -0.80 6.15
N GLU A 330 15.78 -1.35 5.68
CA GLU A 330 16.55 -2.36 6.39
C GLU A 330 17.70 -1.73 7.16
N ILE A 331 17.96 -2.21 8.38
CA ILE A 331 19.06 -1.73 9.22
C ILE A 331 19.91 -2.91 9.65
N VAL A 332 21.05 -3.07 9.00
CA VAL A 332 22.02 -4.17 9.20
C VAL A 332 23.25 -3.62 9.89
N ALA A 333 23.15 -3.37 11.19
CA ALA A 333 24.19 -2.69 11.95
C ALA A 333 24.25 -3.19 13.40
N THR A 334 25.37 -2.91 14.05
CA THR A 334 25.57 -3.24 15.47
C THR A 334 24.53 -2.59 16.38
N GLU A 335 24.14 -1.33 16.09
CA GLU A 335 23.15 -0.57 16.86
C GLU A 335 21.82 -0.42 16.09
N ALA A 336 21.35 -1.50 15.46
CA ALA A 336 20.18 -1.46 14.58
C ALA A 336 18.92 -0.94 15.30
N ASP A 337 18.63 -1.39 16.53
CA ASP A 337 17.47 -0.94 17.31
C ASP A 337 17.51 0.56 17.61
N ALA A 338 18.70 1.09 17.99
CA ALA A 338 18.87 2.49 18.30
C ALA A 338 18.72 3.40 17.06
N LEU A 339 19.13 2.90 15.88
CA LEU A 339 18.93 3.58 14.60
C LEU A 339 17.47 3.54 14.20
N ALA A 340 16.82 2.38 14.31
CA ALA A 340 15.40 2.19 14.00
C ALA A 340 14.49 3.11 14.83
N ALA A 341 14.76 3.26 16.12
CA ALA A 341 14.00 4.14 17.01
C ALA A 341 14.09 5.63 16.63
N ARG A 342 15.06 6.03 15.81
CA ARG A 342 15.28 7.41 15.36
C ARG A 342 14.83 7.66 13.93
N ALA A 343 14.62 6.62 13.13
CA ALA A 343 14.08 6.74 11.78
C ALA A 343 12.62 7.24 11.82
N ARG A 344 12.28 8.18 10.97
CA ARG A 344 10.97 8.87 10.99
C ARG A 344 10.09 8.54 9.78
N ASN A 345 10.71 8.34 8.63
CA ASN A 345 10.01 8.24 7.35
C ASN A 345 10.42 6.95 6.64
N ALA A 346 9.68 5.87 6.90
CA ALA A 346 9.77 4.61 6.17
C ALA A 346 8.39 3.95 6.13
N GLY A 347 8.10 3.18 5.09
CA GLY A 347 6.88 2.40 5.01
C GLY A 347 6.90 1.24 6.01
N ALA A 348 8.02 0.51 6.05
CA ALA A 348 8.32 -0.52 7.05
C ALA A 348 9.80 -0.47 7.44
N ILE A 349 10.13 -0.93 8.66
CA ILE A 349 11.52 -1.00 9.17
C ILE A 349 11.82 -2.46 9.50
N PHE A 350 12.94 -2.97 8.96
CA PHE A 350 13.45 -4.32 9.16
C PHE A 350 14.75 -4.24 9.95
N ILE A 351 14.80 -4.86 11.12
CA ILE A 351 15.87 -4.64 12.09
C ILE A 351 16.74 -5.89 12.21
N GLY A 352 18.03 -5.72 11.91
CA GLY A 352 19.06 -6.76 12.07
C GLY A 352 19.26 -7.63 10.85
N ALA A 353 20.41 -8.27 10.78
CA ALA A 353 20.89 -9.03 9.61
C ALA A 353 20.05 -10.27 9.22
N HIS A 354 19.14 -10.73 10.09
CA HIS A 354 18.28 -11.89 9.83
C HIS A 354 16.83 -11.48 9.53
N THR A 355 16.60 -10.23 9.19
CA THR A 355 15.26 -9.69 8.90
C THR A 355 15.25 -9.07 7.50
N PRO A 356 15.43 -9.86 6.43
CA PRO A 356 15.32 -9.34 5.07
C PRO A 356 13.88 -8.93 4.77
N GLU A 357 13.71 -7.97 3.88
CA GLU A 357 12.41 -7.48 3.39
C GLU A 357 11.46 -8.62 3.00
N ALA A 358 11.98 -9.66 2.32
CA ALA A 358 11.21 -10.81 1.88
C ALA A 358 10.47 -11.55 3.02
N ILE A 359 10.95 -11.53 4.25
CA ILE A 359 10.20 -12.07 5.40
C ILE A 359 8.95 -11.23 5.65
N GLY A 360 9.04 -9.90 5.57
CA GLY A 360 7.90 -9.00 5.68
C GLY A 360 6.89 -9.17 4.55
N ASP A 361 7.39 -9.36 3.35
CA ASP A 361 6.57 -9.52 2.15
C ASP A 361 5.68 -10.76 2.16
N TYR A 362 6.11 -11.82 2.83
CA TYR A 362 5.39 -13.09 2.80
C TYR A 362 4.82 -13.52 4.13
N VAL A 363 5.65 -13.64 5.18
CA VAL A 363 5.27 -14.36 6.40
C VAL A 363 5.56 -13.59 7.70
N GLY A 364 6.16 -12.41 7.64
CA GLY A 364 6.50 -11.61 8.82
C GLY A 364 5.30 -11.21 9.67
N GLY A 365 4.16 -10.99 9.02
CA GLY A 365 2.90 -10.58 9.65
C GLY A 365 2.57 -9.12 9.40
N SER A 366 3.56 -8.23 9.25
CA SER A 366 3.36 -6.84 8.80
C SER A 366 2.82 -6.79 7.37
N ASN A 367 2.24 -5.67 6.98
CA ASN A 367 1.69 -5.51 5.64
C ASN A 367 2.77 -5.07 4.65
N HIS A 368 2.76 -5.63 3.45
CA HIS A 368 3.65 -5.24 2.37
C HIS A 368 3.04 -4.19 1.39
N VAL A 369 1.78 -3.81 1.57
CA VAL A 369 1.20 -2.69 0.82
C VAL A 369 1.64 -1.40 1.49
N LEU A 370 2.77 -0.88 1.06
CA LEU A 370 3.50 0.19 1.71
C LEU A 370 3.53 1.47 0.86
N PRO A 371 3.73 2.64 1.48
CA PRO A 371 3.85 3.91 0.76
C PRO A 371 5.17 3.97 -0.01
N THR A 372 5.08 4.17 -1.32
CA THR A 372 6.19 4.33 -2.26
C THR A 372 6.37 5.79 -2.68
N ALA A 373 7.34 6.08 -3.52
CA ALA A 373 7.57 7.41 -4.09
C ALA A 373 7.65 8.52 -3.01
N ARG A 374 8.31 8.21 -1.91
CA ARG A 374 8.49 9.11 -0.75
C ARG A 374 7.21 9.49 -0.01
N SER A 375 6.11 8.78 -0.23
CA SER A 375 4.85 9.05 0.47
C SER A 375 4.87 8.59 1.94
N ALA A 376 5.85 7.79 2.37
CA ALA A 376 6.09 7.45 3.78
C ALA A 376 6.29 8.68 4.70
N ARG A 377 6.50 9.87 4.13
CA ARG A 377 6.53 11.14 4.89
C ARG A 377 5.17 11.57 5.44
N PHE A 378 4.07 11.05 4.90
CA PHE A 378 2.71 11.46 5.27
C PHE A 378 1.69 10.31 5.20
N SER A 379 2.11 9.12 4.83
CA SER A 379 1.25 7.93 4.71
C SER A 379 1.89 6.74 5.41
N SER A 380 1.07 5.83 5.90
CA SER A 380 1.48 4.56 6.51
C SER A 380 1.21 3.40 5.57
N GLY A 381 1.80 2.25 5.83
CA GLY A 381 1.40 1.00 5.20
C GLY A 381 -0.06 0.64 5.50
N LEU A 382 -0.65 -0.19 4.64
CA LEU A 382 -2.03 -0.63 4.77
C LEU A 382 -2.24 -1.37 6.10
N GLY A 383 -3.25 -0.94 6.85
CA GLY A 383 -3.57 -1.51 8.16
C GLY A 383 -5.06 -1.52 8.45
N VAL A 384 -5.44 -1.98 9.65
CA VAL A 384 -6.85 -2.10 10.05
C VAL A 384 -7.59 -0.76 9.97
N LEU A 385 -6.91 0.35 10.31
CA LEU A 385 -7.51 1.69 10.30
C LEU A 385 -7.91 2.16 8.90
N ASP A 386 -7.27 1.62 7.85
CA ASP A 386 -7.66 1.91 6.47
C ASP A 386 -9.03 1.38 6.10
N PHE A 387 -9.50 0.39 6.83
CA PHE A 387 -10.79 -0.28 6.64
C PHE A 387 -11.84 0.14 7.65
N MET A 388 -11.54 1.15 8.48
CA MET A 388 -12.44 1.64 9.52
C MET A 388 -12.69 3.14 9.42
N LYS A 389 -13.86 3.56 9.90
CA LYS A 389 -14.26 4.97 10.01
C LYS A 389 -14.43 5.33 11.46
N ARG A 390 -13.87 6.46 11.88
CA ARG A 390 -14.07 7.04 13.21
C ARG A 390 -15.15 8.11 13.17
N THR A 391 -16.25 7.91 13.89
CA THR A 391 -17.32 8.89 14.06
C THR A 391 -17.21 9.54 15.44
N SER A 392 -17.13 10.87 15.49
CA SER A 392 -17.13 11.62 16.74
C SER A 392 -18.49 11.58 17.38
N ILE A 393 -18.53 11.48 18.72
CA ILE A 393 -19.72 11.53 19.54
C ILE A 393 -19.60 12.71 20.48
N LEU A 394 -20.66 13.54 20.54
CA LEU A 394 -20.79 14.65 21.46
C LEU A 394 -22.19 14.63 21.99
N LYS A 395 -22.35 14.72 23.36
CA LYS A 395 -23.62 14.78 24.01
C LYS A 395 -23.58 15.84 25.12
N CYS A 396 -24.39 16.88 24.95
CA CYS A 396 -24.65 17.91 25.96
C CYS A 396 -26.02 17.73 26.58
N GLY A 397 -26.10 17.93 27.89
CA GLY A 397 -27.37 18.21 28.58
C GLY A 397 -27.65 19.71 28.67
N PRO A 398 -28.79 20.10 29.30
CA PRO A 398 -29.13 21.51 29.45
C PRO A 398 -28.11 22.33 30.25
N GLU A 399 -27.46 21.73 31.26
CA GLU A 399 -26.45 22.41 32.09
C GLU A 399 -25.21 22.74 31.30
N GLN A 400 -24.69 21.78 30.54
CA GLN A 400 -23.52 21.97 29.67
C GLN A 400 -23.81 23.01 28.59
N LEU A 401 -25.01 22.98 28.03
CA LEU A 401 -25.43 23.96 27.02
C LEU A 401 -25.53 25.40 27.62
N ARG A 402 -25.94 25.57 28.87
CA ARG A 402 -25.90 26.87 29.53
C ARG A 402 -24.50 27.42 29.68
N VAL A 403 -23.54 26.55 29.93
CA VAL A 403 -22.10 26.93 30.07
C VAL A 403 -21.49 27.28 28.74
N LEU A 404 -21.67 26.44 27.71
CA LEU A 404 -21.00 26.55 26.42
C LEU A 404 -21.74 27.42 25.41
N GLY A 405 -23.06 27.55 25.54
CA GLY A 405 -23.94 28.22 24.60
C GLY A 405 -23.61 29.68 24.33
N PRO A 406 -23.33 30.52 25.35
CA PRO A 406 -22.95 31.92 25.10
C PRO A 406 -21.75 32.09 24.19
N ALA A 407 -20.72 31.24 24.34
CA ALA A 407 -19.53 31.25 23.48
C ALA A 407 -19.86 30.81 22.05
N ALA A 408 -20.70 29.78 21.90
CA ALA A 408 -21.10 29.29 20.57
C ALA A 408 -21.96 30.34 19.82
N ILE A 409 -22.83 31.06 20.53
CA ILE A 409 -23.64 32.17 19.97
C ILE A 409 -22.70 33.29 19.49
N ALA A 410 -21.79 33.75 20.34
CA ALA A 410 -20.86 34.84 20.01
C ALA A 410 -20.00 34.52 18.80
N LEU A 411 -19.50 33.27 18.68
CA LEU A 411 -18.73 32.82 17.52
C LEU A 411 -19.59 32.75 16.26
N GLY A 412 -20.79 32.18 16.35
CA GLY A 412 -21.71 32.12 15.21
C GLY A 412 -22.09 33.50 14.67
N GLU A 413 -22.29 34.48 15.57
CA GLU A 413 -22.55 35.89 15.19
C GLU A 413 -21.32 36.53 14.54
N ALA A 414 -20.14 36.36 15.13
CA ALA A 414 -18.89 36.90 14.61
C ALA A 414 -18.55 36.36 13.21
N GLU A 415 -18.92 35.11 12.90
CA GLU A 415 -18.77 34.50 11.58
C GLU A 415 -19.87 34.86 10.59
N GLY A 416 -20.89 35.63 11.02
CA GLY A 416 -22.06 35.94 10.21
C GLY A 416 -23.03 34.79 10.02
N LEU A 417 -22.88 33.72 10.80
CA LEU A 417 -23.72 32.51 10.77
C LEU A 417 -24.87 32.59 11.79
N THR A 418 -25.78 33.54 11.59
CA THR A 418 -26.87 33.83 12.53
C THR A 418 -27.78 32.62 12.81
N ALA A 419 -28.00 31.73 11.85
CA ALA A 419 -28.77 30.52 12.07
C ALA A 419 -28.06 29.54 13.01
N HIS A 420 -26.72 29.48 13.05
CA HIS A 420 -25.96 28.73 14.03
C HIS A 420 -26.13 29.30 15.43
N ALA A 421 -25.95 30.61 15.58
CA ALA A 421 -26.22 31.33 16.85
C ALA A 421 -27.65 31.09 17.32
N ARG A 422 -28.62 31.20 16.43
CA ARG A 422 -30.06 30.99 16.74
C ARG A 422 -30.33 29.53 17.16
N SER A 423 -29.66 28.55 16.55
CA SER A 423 -29.83 27.14 16.94
C SER A 423 -29.46 26.89 18.40
N VAL A 424 -28.51 27.63 18.95
CA VAL A 424 -28.12 27.55 20.37
C VAL A 424 -29.02 28.42 21.23
N SER A 425 -29.23 29.70 20.86
CA SER A 425 -29.98 30.68 21.68
C SER A 425 -31.40 30.22 21.95
N ILE A 426 -32.10 29.63 20.99
CA ILE A 426 -33.45 29.11 21.14
C ILE A 426 -33.56 28.00 22.19
N ARG A 427 -32.56 27.18 22.35
CA ARG A 427 -32.48 26.09 23.36
C ARG A 427 -32.19 26.63 24.77
N LEU A 428 -31.67 27.84 24.85
CA LEU A 428 -31.43 28.57 26.10
C LEU A 428 -32.58 29.53 26.47
N ASN A 429 -33.65 29.58 25.65
CA ASN A 429 -34.75 30.55 25.77
C ASN A 429 -34.25 32.00 25.66
N LEU A 430 -33.18 32.25 24.90
CA LEU A 430 -32.71 33.60 24.60
C LEU A 430 -33.38 34.10 23.30
N SER A 431 -33.92 35.29 23.36
CA SER A 431 -34.62 35.94 22.22
C SER A 431 -33.67 36.28 21.07
#